data_bfb54225e2ab301214633610c6ca21a8
#
_entry.id   bfb54225e2ab301214633610c6ca21a8
#
_cell.length_a   1.000
_cell.length_b   1.000
_cell.length_c   1.000
_cell.angle_alpha   90.00
_cell.angle_beta   90.00
_cell.angle_gamma   90.00
#
_symmetry.space_group_name_H-M   'P 1'
#
loop_
_entity.id
_entity.type
_entity.pdbx_description
1 polymer ?
#
loop_
_entity_poly.entity_id
_entity_poly.type
_entity_poly.pdbx_seq_one_letter_code
_entity_poly.pdbx_strand_id
1 'polypeptide(L)'
;MRRRTFVSALGTGVVVSLAGCTGDDDGSGNGNGGNDNGDGGNGNGGNGSGDTETPTENGDDGMENGDDGMENGDDGMENGDDDGATTDGEESTLTVGTYSAFLDAPSISPGEWLKEEFESTVDATLEWEAPENEVNHYIERQLAGEGSGADMYVGLNVDQLVRVDDELDDALFAAAGDVAGRDQVKPGLSFDPDGRAIPYDTGYICPVYDGTAIEAPETFDGLLDEEYRGDLITQDPAASATGRAFLLHTVHQYGADGYLDYWADLQDNDVRVLGSWSDAYGAWSEGEAPMVVSYSTDQVFAAQNDANLEEHQIRFLDDEGYANPEGMALFSDANEPDLAREFMGFVLQPEIQGEIAERNVQFPATDNAELSPDYDELAHEPPEPVTFTYEELQGSISEWIEDWERQFAQQ
;
A
#
# COMPACT_ATOMS: atom_id res chain seq x y z
N MET A 1 -19.42 13.45 35.01
CA MET A 1 -18.07 13.46 35.60
C MET A 1 -17.80 12.13 36.29
N ARG A 2 -17.17 11.20 35.59
CA ARG A 2 -16.54 10.01 36.17
C ARG A 2 -15.21 9.85 35.44
N ARG A 3 -14.13 10.18 36.13
CA ARG A 3 -12.75 9.98 35.68
C ARG A 3 -12.48 8.47 35.63
N ARG A 4 -12.15 7.94 34.47
CA ARG A 4 -11.59 6.59 34.31
C ARG A 4 -10.07 6.72 34.41
N THR A 5 -9.50 6.07 35.39
CA THR A 5 -8.06 5.97 35.61
C THR A 5 -7.54 4.82 34.76
N PHE A 6 -6.71 5.09 33.78
CA PHE A 6 -5.99 4.06 33.05
C PHE A 6 -4.80 3.58 33.87
N VAL A 7 -4.74 2.28 34.07
CA VAL A 7 -3.61 1.59 34.73
C VAL A 7 -2.67 1.14 33.60
N SER A 8 -1.50 1.79 33.53
CA SER A 8 -0.40 1.35 32.67
C SER A 8 0.18 0.05 33.21
N ALA A 9 0.14 -1.00 32.42
CA ALA A 9 0.84 -2.26 32.68
C ALA A 9 2.23 -2.18 32.03
N LEU A 10 3.25 -2.06 32.86
CA LEU A 10 4.66 -2.18 32.48
C LEU A 10 4.95 -3.61 32.01
N GLY A 11 5.14 -3.79 30.72
CA GLY A 11 5.64 -5.02 30.10
C GLY A 11 7.16 -5.06 30.22
N THR A 12 7.64 -6.11 30.88
CA THR A 12 9.05 -6.40 31.16
C THR A 12 9.78 -6.79 29.86
N GLY A 13 10.77 -6.01 29.45
CA GLY A 13 11.63 -6.30 28.32
C GLY A 13 12.41 -7.60 28.49
N VAL A 14 12.38 -8.44 27.48
CA VAL A 14 13.26 -9.61 27.33
C VAL A 14 14.45 -9.20 26.48
N VAL A 15 15.58 -9.01 27.14
CA VAL A 15 16.88 -8.84 26.47
C VAL A 15 17.34 -10.21 25.99
N VAL A 16 17.40 -10.43 24.70
CA VAL A 16 18.04 -11.60 24.09
C VAL A 16 19.51 -11.26 23.87
N SER A 17 20.37 -11.80 24.75
CA SER A 17 21.82 -11.73 24.61
C SER A 17 22.28 -12.76 23.57
N LEU A 18 22.79 -12.33 22.44
CA LEU A 18 23.56 -13.16 21.51
C LEU A 18 24.98 -13.35 22.08
N ALA A 19 25.24 -14.53 22.56
CA ALA A 19 26.58 -14.93 22.98
C ALA A 19 27.40 -15.28 21.73
N GLY A 20 28.43 -14.48 21.43
CA GLY A 20 29.45 -14.78 20.46
C GLY A 20 30.35 -15.91 20.98
N CYS A 21 30.56 -16.95 20.19
CA CYS A 21 31.61 -17.92 20.37
C CYS A 21 32.89 -17.47 19.63
N THR A 22 33.87 -17.00 20.39
CA THR A 22 35.26 -16.94 19.94
C THR A 22 35.87 -18.31 20.07
N GLY A 23 36.36 -18.86 18.98
CA GLY A 23 37.21 -20.04 18.95
C GLY A 23 38.50 -19.72 18.24
N ASP A 24 39.55 -19.49 19.01
CA ASP A 24 40.93 -19.54 18.54
C ASP A 24 41.28 -21.00 18.27
N ASP A 25 41.88 -21.30 17.12
CA ASP A 25 42.82 -22.44 17.03
C ASP A 25 43.85 -22.19 15.93
N ASP A 26 45.10 -22.18 16.37
CA ASP A 26 46.34 -22.17 15.58
C ASP A 26 46.58 -23.53 14.91
N GLY A 27 47.01 -23.53 13.65
CA GLY A 27 47.45 -24.76 13.02
C GLY A 27 47.99 -24.59 11.61
N SER A 28 49.26 -24.36 11.51
CA SER A 28 50.12 -24.48 10.31
C SER A 28 49.93 -25.78 9.53
N GLY A 29 49.91 -25.71 8.19
CA GLY A 29 50.01 -26.90 7.34
C GLY A 29 50.11 -26.59 5.85
N ASN A 30 51.31 -26.51 5.37
CA ASN A 30 51.78 -26.39 4.00
C ASN A 30 51.43 -27.65 3.15
N GLY A 31 51.07 -27.48 1.84
CA GLY A 31 50.91 -28.64 0.94
C GLY A 31 50.30 -28.33 -0.43
N ASN A 32 51.09 -27.90 -1.28
CA ASN A 32 51.28 -28.00 -2.74
C ASN A 32 50.49 -29.07 -3.51
N GLY A 33 49.97 -28.69 -4.71
CA GLY A 33 50.05 -29.53 -5.92
C GLY A 33 48.77 -30.04 -6.53
N GLY A 34 48.59 -29.76 -7.82
CA GLY A 34 47.99 -30.71 -8.74
C GLY A 34 46.84 -30.16 -9.61
N ASN A 35 47.25 -29.68 -10.69
CA ASN A 35 46.57 -29.53 -11.96
C ASN A 35 46.03 -30.88 -12.45
N ASP A 36 44.82 -30.98 -13.04
CA ASP A 36 44.67 -31.68 -14.33
C ASP A 36 43.27 -31.51 -14.94
N ASN A 37 43.32 -31.36 -16.26
CA ASN A 37 42.27 -31.30 -17.26
C ASN A 37 41.54 -32.62 -17.50
N GLY A 38 40.38 -32.54 -18.17
CA GLY A 38 39.72 -33.65 -18.87
C GLY A 38 38.24 -33.32 -19.08
N ASP A 39 37.83 -32.72 -20.08
CA ASP A 39 37.53 -33.09 -21.48
C ASP A 39 36.54 -34.26 -21.63
N GLY A 40 35.45 -34.01 -22.35
CA GLY A 40 34.84 -34.91 -23.29
C GLY A 40 33.60 -35.69 -22.90
N GLY A 41 32.54 -35.52 -23.69
CA GLY A 41 31.59 -36.61 -23.87
C GLY A 41 30.16 -36.25 -24.24
N ASN A 42 29.99 -35.96 -25.47
CA ASN A 42 28.77 -35.91 -26.26
C ASN A 42 28.11 -37.32 -26.28
N GLY A 43 26.76 -37.40 -26.25
CA GLY A 43 26.01 -38.64 -26.39
C GLY A 43 24.53 -38.42 -26.71
N ASN A 44 24.27 -38.42 -28.00
CA ASN A 44 23.01 -38.31 -28.71
C ASN A 44 22.26 -39.68 -28.72
N GLY A 45 20.89 -39.62 -28.89
CA GLY A 45 20.03 -40.73 -29.38
C GLY A 45 19.09 -41.24 -28.29
N GLY A 46 17.84 -41.46 -28.54
CA GLY A 46 17.06 -41.70 -29.71
C GLY A 46 15.63 -42.04 -29.32
N ASN A 47 14.77 -41.64 -30.10
CA ASN A 47 13.45 -42.03 -30.58
C ASN A 47 12.88 -43.37 -30.11
N GLY A 48 11.57 -43.41 -29.78
CA GLY A 48 10.78 -44.64 -29.63
C GLY A 48 9.28 -44.36 -29.52
N SER A 49 8.65 -44.33 -30.65
CA SER A 49 7.19 -44.39 -30.84
C SER A 49 6.57 -45.70 -30.38
N GLY A 50 5.34 -45.69 -29.96
CA GLY A 50 4.58 -46.91 -29.72
C GLY A 50 3.10 -46.59 -29.52
N ASP A 51 2.36 -46.74 -30.61
CA ASP A 51 0.93 -46.63 -30.82
C ASP A 51 0.10 -47.72 -30.12
N THR A 52 -1.24 -47.48 -30.17
CA THR A 52 -2.35 -48.45 -30.24
C THR A 52 -2.87 -49.00 -28.93
N GLU A 53 -4.14 -49.11 -28.61
CA GLU A 53 -5.43 -49.14 -29.33
C GLU A 53 -6.58 -49.01 -28.31
N THR A 54 -7.69 -48.48 -28.76
CA THR A 54 -9.06 -48.65 -28.22
C THR A 54 -9.57 -50.05 -28.59
N PRO A 55 -10.55 -50.66 -27.91
CA PRO A 55 -11.90 -50.74 -28.45
C PRO A 55 -13.04 -50.62 -27.42
N THR A 56 -14.07 -49.89 -27.79
CA THR A 56 -15.51 -50.22 -28.07
C THR A 56 -16.03 -51.59 -27.54
N GLU A 57 -17.15 -51.62 -26.88
CA GLU A 57 -18.52 -51.76 -27.38
C GLU A 57 -19.55 -52.09 -26.24
N ASN A 58 -20.72 -51.43 -26.29
CA ASN A 58 -22.10 -51.89 -26.35
C ASN A 58 -22.78 -52.71 -25.22
N GLY A 59 -24.04 -52.29 -25.02
CA GLY A 59 -25.15 -53.01 -24.46
C GLY A 59 -26.10 -52.04 -23.71
N ASP A 60 -27.03 -51.46 -24.20
CA ASP A 60 -28.36 -51.59 -24.86
C ASP A 60 -29.36 -52.41 -24.00
N ASP A 61 -30.63 -51.97 -24.06
CA ASP A 61 -31.88 -52.54 -23.57
C ASP A 61 -32.30 -52.11 -22.14
N GLY A 62 -33.50 -51.60 -21.89
CA GLY A 62 -34.76 -51.65 -22.60
C GLY A 62 -35.86 -50.95 -21.80
N MET A 63 -36.83 -50.51 -22.46
CA MET A 63 -38.15 -49.95 -22.18
C MET A 63 -38.90 -50.69 -21.03
N GLU A 64 -39.80 -50.03 -20.29
CA GLU A 64 -41.21 -49.88 -20.67
C GLU A 64 -42.03 -49.08 -19.63
N ASN A 65 -42.98 -48.35 -20.14
CA ASN A 65 -44.20 -47.71 -19.74
C ASN A 65 -44.97 -48.24 -18.51
N GLY A 66 -45.64 -47.31 -17.85
CA GLY A 66 -46.78 -47.57 -16.97
C GLY A 66 -47.52 -46.31 -16.64
N ASP A 67 -48.59 -46.10 -17.34
CA ASP A 67 -49.58 -45.04 -17.34
C ASP A 67 -50.61 -45.21 -16.20
N ASP A 68 -51.41 -44.13 -15.98
CA ASP A 68 -52.70 -44.05 -15.33
C ASP A 68 -52.83 -43.79 -13.81
N GLY A 69 -53.62 -42.74 -13.54
CA GLY A 69 -54.48 -42.61 -12.39
C GLY A 69 -54.69 -41.21 -11.86
N MET A 70 -55.63 -40.46 -12.47
CA MET A 70 -56.28 -39.31 -11.81
C MET A 70 -57.15 -39.82 -10.64
N GLU A 71 -57.17 -39.07 -9.53
CA GLU A 71 -58.45 -38.68 -8.92
C GLU A 71 -58.28 -37.59 -7.81
N ASN A 72 -59.26 -36.68 -7.81
CA ASN A 72 -59.47 -35.53 -6.96
C ASN A 72 -59.70 -35.92 -5.49
N GLY A 73 -59.30 -35.02 -4.60
CA GLY A 73 -59.73 -35.06 -3.20
C GLY A 73 -59.45 -33.72 -2.50
N ASP A 74 -60.54 -33.07 -2.23
CA ASP A 74 -60.84 -31.75 -1.69
C ASP A 74 -60.50 -31.61 -0.19
N ASP A 75 -60.31 -30.33 0.23
CA ASP A 75 -60.46 -29.77 1.58
C ASP A 75 -59.53 -30.19 2.71
N GLY A 76 -58.80 -29.20 3.22
CA GLY A 76 -58.15 -29.19 4.53
C GLY A 76 -57.35 -27.91 4.78
N MET A 77 -58.03 -26.84 5.21
CA MET A 77 -57.36 -25.72 5.89
C MET A 77 -56.87 -26.23 7.25
N GLU A 78 -55.56 -26.26 7.45
CA GLU A 78 -54.97 -26.17 8.77
C GLU A 78 -53.76 -25.27 8.75
N ASN A 79 -53.74 -24.32 9.71
CA ASN A 79 -52.69 -23.43 10.05
C ASN A 79 -51.35 -24.17 10.16
N GLY A 80 -50.47 -23.95 9.21
CA GLY A 80 -49.07 -24.32 9.35
C GLY A 80 -48.35 -23.17 9.99
N ASP A 81 -47.79 -23.40 11.14
CA ASP A 81 -46.88 -22.57 11.88
C ASP A 81 -45.80 -22.02 10.92
N ASP A 82 -45.67 -20.71 10.96
CA ASP A 82 -44.55 -19.96 10.40
C ASP A 82 -43.30 -20.39 11.19
N ASP A 83 -42.71 -21.51 10.78
CA ASP A 83 -41.35 -21.82 11.15
C ASP A 83 -40.48 -20.76 10.42
N GLY A 84 -40.31 -19.63 11.10
CA GLY A 84 -39.25 -18.69 10.79
C GLY A 84 -37.94 -19.48 10.70
N ALA A 85 -37.51 -19.76 9.50
CA ALA A 85 -36.14 -20.11 9.27
C ALA A 85 -35.33 -18.93 9.81
N THR A 86 -34.80 -19.08 11.01
CA THR A 86 -33.60 -18.39 11.42
C THR A 86 -32.55 -18.84 10.41
N THR A 87 -32.36 -18.09 9.37
CA THR A 87 -31.05 -18.07 8.71
C THR A 87 -30.09 -17.74 9.85
N ASP A 88 -29.32 -18.75 10.30
CA ASP A 88 -28.05 -18.46 10.95
C ASP A 88 -27.38 -17.47 10.02
N GLY A 89 -27.32 -16.18 10.43
CA GLY A 89 -26.66 -15.15 9.67
C GLY A 89 -25.19 -15.57 9.59
N GLU A 90 -24.75 -15.99 8.40
CA GLU A 90 -23.33 -16.00 8.14
C GLU A 90 -22.90 -14.55 8.35
N GLU A 91 -21.99 -14.34 9.29
CA GLU A 91 -21.40 -13.05 9.60
C GLU A 91 -20.73 -12.57 8.32
N SER A 92 -21.13 -11.42 7.76
CA SER A 92 -20.57 -10.89 6.53
C SER A 92 -19.10 -10.53 6.76
N THR A 93 -18.24 -10.92 5.82
CA THR A 93 -16.80 -10.61 5.87
C THR A 93 -16.46 -9.60 4.79
N LEU A 94 -15.89 -8.47 5.19
CA LEU A 94 -15.34 -7.46 4.31
C LEU A 94 -13.85 -7.70 4.12
N THR A 95 -13.43 -8.00 2.88
CA THR A 95 -12.02 -8.16 2.54
C THR A 95 -11.48 -6.86 1.95
N VAL A 96 -10.47 -6.28 2.60
CA VAL A 96 -9.89 -4.98 2.25
C VAL A 96 -8.42 -5.11 1.89
N GLY A 97 -8.09 -4.80 0.64
CA GLY A 97 -6.70 -4.67 0.19
C GLY A 97 -6.10 -3.35 0.67
N THR A 98 -4.81 -3.37 1.03
CA THR A 98 -4.07 -2.15 1.43
C THR A 98 -2.56 -2.34 1.24
N TYR A 99 -1.76 -1.33 1.59
CA TYR A 99 -0.31 -1.41 1.61
C TYR A 99 0.22 -1.87 2.99
N SER A 100 1.44 -2.44 3.02
CA SER A 100 1.97 -3.07 4.23
C SER A 100 2.12 -2.11 5.40
N ALA A 101 2.57 -0.87 5.17
CA ALA A 101 2.76 0.12 6.24
C ALA A 101 1.46 0.57 6.91
N PHE A 102 0.29 0.40 6.26
CA PHE A 102 -1.01 0.64 6.88
C PHE A 102 -1.30 -0.35 8.03
N LEU A 103 -0.69 -1.54 7.98
CA LEU A 103 -0.84 -2.62 8.98
C LEU A 103 0.35 -2.73 9.91
N ASP A 104 1.57 -2.56 9.42
CA ASP A 104 2.81 -2.82 10.15
C ASP A 104 3.91 -1.82 9.73
N ALA A 105 3.74 -0.56 10.06
CA ALA A 105 4.79 0.45 9.85
C ALA A 105 5.85 0.37 10.97
N PRO A 106 7.09 0.83 10.71
CA PRO A 106 8.08 1.06 11.78
C PRO A 106 7.59 2.01 12.86
N SER A 107 6.63 2.85 12.52
CA SER A 107 5.89 3.73 13.41
C SER A 107 4.66 3.04 14.02
N ILE A 108 3.61 3.80 14.22
CA ILE A 108 2.30 3.30 14.61
C ILE A 108 1.47 3.06 13.34
N SER A 109 0.58 2.06 13.34
CA SER A 109 -0.26 1.73 12.18
C SER A 109 -1.73 1.77 12.54
N PRO A 110 -2.62 2.23 11.62
CA PRO A 110 -4.05 2.35 11.90
C PRO A 110 -4.82 1.04 11.72
N GLY A 111 -4.32 0.08 10.91
CA GLY A 111 -5.11 -1.04 10.39
C GLY A 111 -5.79 -1.92 11.45
N GLU A 112 -5.02 -2.44 12.43
CA GLU A 112 -5.58 -3.29 13.48
C GLU A 112 -6.58 -2.53 14.37
N TRP A 113 -6.26 -1.28 14.73
CA TRP A 113 -7.17 -0.46 15.51
C TRP A 113 -8.49 -0.18 14.75
N LEU A 114 -8.37 0.16 13.46
CA LEU A 114 -9.53 0.45 12.61
C LEU A 114 -10.44 -0.78 12.45
N LYS A 115 -9.85 -1.98 12.34
CA LYS A 115 -10.56 -3.24 12.35
C LYS A 115 -11.33 -3.44 13.65
N GLU A 116 -10.67 -3.33 14.81
CA GLU A 116 -11.28 -3.50 16.11
C GLU A 116 -12.46 -2.54 16.33
N GLU A 117 -12.31 -1.27 15.95
CA GLU A 117 -13.36 -0.26 16.08
C GLU A 117 -14.53 -0.51 15.12
N PHE A 118 -14.28 -0.89 13.87
CA PHE A 118 -15.32 -1.24 12.92
C PHE A 118 -16.12 -2.44 13.38
N GLU A 119 -15.48 -3.55 13.71
CA GLU A 119 -16.13 -4.79 14.21
C GLU A 119 -16.87 -4.57 15.54
N SER A 120 -16.48 -3.57 16.35
CA SER A 120 -17.19 -3.20 17.55
C SER A 120 -18.55 -2.52 17.31
N THR A 121 -18.72 -1.90 16.14
CA THR A 121 -19.88 -1.08 15.76
C THR A 121 -20.76 -1.71 14.70
N VAL A 122 -20.20 -2.59 13.87
CA VAL A 122 -20.87 -3.27 12.77
C VAL A 122 -20.80 -4.78 13.01
N ASP A 123 -21.92 -5.48 12.79
CA ASP A 123 -21.99 -6.95 12.94
C ASP A 123 -21.42 -7.61 11.68
N ALA A 124 -20.10 -7.50 11.52
CA ALA A 124 -19.33 -8.01 10.39
C ALA A 124 -17.87 -8.26 10.80
N THR A 125 -17.19 -9.12 10.07
CA THR A 125 -15.74 -9.35 10.19
C THR A 125 -15.02 -8.55 9.12
N LEU A 126 -13.88 -7.91 9.46
CA LEU A 126 -12.98 -7.25 8.51
C LEU A 126 -11.70 -8.06 8.37
N GLU A 127 -11.32 -8.38 7.13
CA GLU A 127 -10.06 -9.05 6.81
C GLU A 127 -9.18 -8.13 5.96
N TRP A 128 -7.95 -7.90 6.43
CA TRP A 128 -6.95 -7.13 5.68
C TRP A 128 -6.12 -8.04 4.78
N GLU A 129 -5.84 -7.55 3.56
CA GLU A 129 -4.84 -8.11 2.66
C GLU A 129 -3.82 -7.02 2.30
N ALA A 130 -2.53 -7.32 2.47
CA ALA A 130 -1.45 -6.40 2.09
C ALA A 130 -0.46 -7.13 1.16
N PRO A 131 -0.79 -7.27 -0.13
CA PRO A 131 0.11 -7.88 -1.10
C PRO A 131 1.37 -7.02 -1.30
N GLU A 132 2.53 -7.68 -1.48
CA GLU A 132 3.83 -7.00 -1.64
C GLU A 132 3.85 -5.98 -2.80
N ASN A 133 3.07 -6.25 -3.86
CA ASN A 133 2.97 -5.38 -5.04
C ASN A 133 1.82 -4.37 -4.98
N GLU A 134 1.19 -4.21 -3.80
CA GLU A 134 0.09 -3.25 -3.59
C GLU A 134 -1.00 -3.39 -4.67
N VAL A 135 -1.44 -2.28 -5.29
CA VAL A 135 -2.48 -2.28 -6.34
C VAL A 135 -2.10 -3.10 -7.58
N ASN A 136 -0.79 -3.24 -7.87
CA ASN A 136 -0.34 -4.03 -9.02
C ASN A 136 -0.76 -5.51 -8.92
N HIS A 137 -0.86 -6.04 -7.68
CA HIS A 137 -1.40 -7.39 -7.46
C HIS A 137 -2.79 -7.56 -8.08
N TYR A 138 -3.66 -6.58 -7.92
CA TYR A 138 -5.04 -6.62 -8.44
C TYR A 138 -5.10 -6.39 -9.95
N ILE A 139 -4.19 -5.57 -10.51
CA ILE A 139 -4.01 -5.42 -11.95
C ILE A 139 -3.62 -6.78 -12.58
N GLU A 140 -2.60 -7.46 -12.02
CA GLU A 140 -2.13 -8.75 -12.49
C GLU A 140 -3.23 -9.81 -12.43
N ARG A 141 -4.03 -9.87 -11.36
CA ARG A 141 -5.18 -10.78 -11.22
C ARG A 141 -6.26 -10.50 -12.26
N GLN A 142 -6.59 -9.24 -12.51
CA GLN A 142 -7.56 -8.85 -13.52
C GLN A 142 -7.11 -9.25 -14.92
N LEU A 143 -5.84 -9.03 -15.27
CA LEU A 143 -5.24 -9.47 -16.53
C LEU A 143 -5.25 -11.00 -16.67
N ALA A 144 -5.12 -11.74 -15.57
CA ALA A 144 -5.23 -13.20 -15.54
C ALA A 144 -6.69 -13.70 -15.60
N GLY A 145 -7.68 -12.83 -15.45
CA GLY A 145 -9.10 -13.17 -15.40
C GLY A 145 -9.53 -13.85 -14.10
N GLU A 146 -8.82 -13.57 -12.99
CA GLU A 146 -9.07 -14.18 -11.68
C GLU A 146 -9.98 -13.34 -10.78
N GLY A 147 -10.26 -12.08 -11.16
CA GLY A 147 -10.98 -11.12 -10.32
C GLY A 147 -10.12 -10.58 -9.17
N SER A 148 -10.63 -9.56 -8.44
CA SER A 148 -9.90 -8.90 -7.35
C SER A 148 -9.63 -9.87 -6.19
N GLY A 149 -10.64 -10.62 -5.76
CA GLY A 149 -10.60 -11.45 -4.56
C GLY A 149 -10.81 -10.66 -3.26
N ALA A 150 -10.90 -9.33 -3.35
CA ALA A 150 -11.22 -8.41 -2.27
C ALA A 150 -12.43 -7.55 -2.61
N ASP A 151 -13.01 -6.85 -1.64
CA ASP A 151 -14.19 -6.00 -1.83
C ASP A 151 -13.80 -4.55 -2.11
N MET A 152 -12.72 -4.07 -1.52
CA MET A 152 -12.23 -2.70 -1.70
C MET A 152 -10.73 -2.60 -1.46
N TYR A 153 -10.17 -1.44 -1.86
CA TYR A 153 -8.77 -1.07 -1.62
C TYR A 153 -8.69 0.24 -0.84
N VAL A 154 -7.77 0.31 0.13
CA VAL A 154 -7.45 1.48 0.96
C VAL A 154 -6.00 1.88 0.71
N GLY A 155 -5.74 3.16 0.45
CA GLY A 155 -4.41 3.67 0.14
C GLY A 155 -4.16 3.91 -1.36
N LEU A 156 -5.23 4.07 -2.16
CA LEU A 156 -5.11 4.31 -3.60
C LEU A 156 -4.75 5.77 -3.88
N ASN A 157 -3.62 6.01 -4.53
CA ASN A 157 -3.19 7.32 -5.00
C ASN A 157 -3.64 7.59 -6.45
N VAL A 158 -3.59 8.86 -6.87
CA VAL A 158 -3.98 9.26 -8.23
C VAL A 158 -3.13 8.59 -9.30
N ASP A 159 -1.83 8.46 -9.08
CA ASP A 159 -0.90 7.81 -10.00
C ASP A 159 -1.20 6.31 -10.17
N GLN A 160 -1.53 5.62 -9.10
CA GLN A 160 -1.96 4.22 -9.14
C GLN A 160 -3.28 4.06 -9.89
N LEU A 161 -4.26 4.95 -9.66
CA LEU A 161 -5.53 4.92 -10.37
C LEU A 161 -5.37 5.13 -11.88
N VAL A 162 -4.52 6.08 -12.28
CA VAL A 162 -4.21 6.33 -13.71
C VAL A 162 -3.56 5.10 -14.34
N ARG A 163 -2.59 4.47 -13.65
CA ARG A 163 -1.95 3.24 -14.15
C ARG A 163 -2.92 2.07 -14.28
N VAL A 164 -3.83 1.91 -13.32
CA VAL A 164 -4.91 0.91 -13.42
C VAL A 164 -5.72 1.12 -14.69
N ASP A 165 -6.12 2.34 -14.99
CA ASP A 165 -6.93 2.67 -16.17
C ASP A 165 -6.13 2.61 -17.49
N ASP A 166 -4.82 2.84 -17.45
CA ASP A 166 -3.94 2.71 -18.63
C ASP A 166 -3.62 1.24 -18.96
N GLU A 167 -3.59 0.34 -17.97
CA GLU A 167 -3.23 -1.07 -18.15
C GLU A 167 -4.43 -2.00 -18.38
N LEU A 168 -5.64 -1.61 -17.96
CA LEU A 168 -6.83 -2.45 -18.01
C LEU A 168 -7.88 -1.90 -18.98
N ASP A 169 -8.42 -2.77 -19.84
CA ASP A 169 -9.56 -2.44 -20.72
C ASP A 169 -10.89 -2.32 -19.93
N ASP A 170 -11.03 -3.10 -18.86
CA ASP A 170 -12.23 -3.15 -18.00
C ASP A 170 -11.91 -2.47 -16.66
N ALA A 171 -12.87 -1.70 -16.12
CA ALA A 171 -12.70 -0.96 -14.88
C ALA A 171 -12.46 -1.88 -13.67
N LEU A 172 -11.32 -1.73 -13.03
CA LEU A 172 -10.99 -2.43 -11.77
C LEU A 172 -11.88 -1.95 -10.62
N PHE A 173 -12.12 -0.63 -10.55
CA PHE A 173 -12.91 -0.02 -9.49
C PHE A 173 -14.27 0.48 -10.00
N ALA A 174 -15.31 0.26 -9.19
CA ALA A 174 -16.65 0.79 -9.41
C ALA A 174 -16.80 2.19 -8.79
N ALA A 175 -17.76 2.97 -9.28
CA ALA A 175 -18.13 4.21 -8.60
C ALA A 175 -18.54 3.94 -7.15
N ALA A 176 -17.95 4.66 -6.20
CA ALA A 176 -18.23 4.49 -4.78
C ALA A 176 -19.70 4.74 -4.42
N GLY A 177 -20.38 5.63 -5.18
CA GLY A 177 -21.78 5.93 -4.98
C GLY A 177 -22.02 6.84 -3.78
N ASP A 178 -23.12 6.56 -3.06
CA ASP A 178 -23.56 7.36 -1.91
C ASP A 178 -22.87 6.80 -0.66
N VAL A 179 -21.88 7.53 -0.15
CA VAL A 179 -21.11 7.18 1.06
C VAL A 179 -21.33 8.26 2.11
N ALA A 180 -21.66 7.86 3.33
CA ALA A 180 -21.86 8.78 4.44
C ALA A 180 -20.58 9.59 4.73
N GLY A 181 -20.71 10.91 4.93
CA GLY A 181 -19.56 11.78 5.23
C GLY A 181 -18.73 12.22 4.01
N ARG A 182 -19.00 11.70 2.80
CA ARG A 182 -18.28 12.09 1.58
C ARG A 182 -18.31 13.60 1.31
N ASP A 183 -19.37 14.28 1.70
CA ASP A 183 -19.53 15.74 1.57
C ASP A 183 -18.65 16.57 2.52
N GLN A 184 -18.01 15.91 3.49
CA GLN A 184 -17.04 16.51 4.42
C GLN A 184 -15.60 16.43 3.90
N VAL A 185 -15.34 15.63 2.86
CA VAL A 185 -14.01 15.54 2.24
C VAL A 185 -13.64 16.89 1.62
N LYS A 186 -12.43 17.37 1.93
CA LYS A 186 -11.85 18.61 1.41
C LYS A 186 -11.84 18.57 -0.13
N PRO A 187 -12.44 19.53 -0.83
CA PRO A 187 -12.55 19.47 -2.30
C PRO A 187 -11.21 19.38 -3.04
N GLY A 188 -10.14 19.94 -2.44
CA GLY A 188 -8.80 19.90 -3.01
C GLY A 188 -8.14 18.51 -3.01
N LEU A 189 -8.71 17.54 -2.28
CA LEU A 189 -8.18 16.18 -2.23
C LEU A 189 -8.86 15.21 -3.21
N SER A 190 -9.96 15.62 -3.85
CA SER A 190 -10.65 14.79 -4.85
C SER A 190 -9.81 14.67 -6.11
N PHE A 191 -9.22 13.51 -6.34
CA PHE A 191 -8.32 13.24 -7.46
C PHE A 191 -8.93 12.37 -8.57
N ASP A 192 -10.05 11.71 -8.32
CA ASP A 192 -10.71 10.83 -9.29
C ASP A 192 -11.91 11.53 -9.94
N PRO A 193 -11.87 11.81 -11.27
CA PRO A 193 -12.96 12.49 -11.98
C PRO A 193 -14.25 11.67 -12.04
N ASP A 194 -14.17 10.33 -11.95
CA ASP A 194 -15.31 9.43 -12.04
C ASP A 194 -15.89 9.06 -10.66
N GLY A 195 -15.27 9.50 -9.57
CA GLY A 195 -15.74 9.34 -8.20
C GLY A 195 -15.73 7.90 -7.70
N ARG A 196 -14.80 7.09 -8.17
CA ARG A 196 -14.53 5.70 -7.75
C ARG A 196 -13.76 5.68 -6.43
N ALA A 197 -12.79 6.60 -6.28
CA ALA A 197 -11.99 6.76 -5.08
C ALA A 197 -12.54 7.91 -4.19
N ILE A 198 -12.57 7.67 -2.89
CA ILE A 198 -12.92 8.67 -1.86
C ILE A 198 -11.70 8.89 -0.99
N PRO A 199 -11.09 10.08 -0.98
CA PRO A 199 -9.95 10.39 -0.12
C PRO A 199 -10.30 10.24 1.36
N TYR A 200 -9.37 9.65 2.14
CA TYR A 200 -9.48 9.53 3.60
C TYR A 200 -8.33 10.23 4.34
N ASP A 201 -7.20 10.42 3.69
CA ASP A 201 -6.10 11.22 4.20
C ASP A 201 -5.26 11.85 3.07
N THR A 202 -4.21 12.57 3.44
CA THR A 202 -3.18 13.08 2.55
C THR A 202 -1.90 13.36 3.32
N GLY A 203 -0.75 13.20 2.67
CA GLY A 203 0.54 13.66 3.15
C GLY A 203 1.21 14.59 2.16
N TYR A 204 2.23 15.32 2.61
CA TYR A 204 3.09 16.11 1.74
C TYR A 204 4.49 15.51 1.74
N ILE A 205 4.93 15.06 0.58
CA ILE A 205 6.26 14.47 0.40
C ILE A 205 7.32 15.55 0.41
N CYS A 206 8.33 15.36 1.25
CA CYS A 206 9.46 16.27 1.41
C CYS A 206 10.65 15.54 2.06
N PRO A 207 11.87 16.10 2.06
CA PRO A 207 12.95 15.63 2.92
C PRO A 207 12.63 15.82 4.41
N VAL A 208 12.80 14.73 5.17
CA VAL A 208 12.94 14.72 6.63
C VAL A 208 14.42 14.57 6.93
N TYR A 209 14.96 15.32 7.90
CA TYR A 209 16.40 15.31 8.15
C TYR A 209 16.77 15.44 9.63
N ASP A 210 17.91 14.88 9.99
CA ASP A 210 18.53 15.05 11.29
C ASP A 210 19.18 16.45 11.39
N GLY A 211 18.46 17.41 11.97
CA GLY A 211 18.94 18.78 12.17
C GLY A 211 20.10 18.90 13.16
N THR A 212 20.46 17.82 13.88
CA THR A 212 21.65 17.78 14.73
C THR A 212 22.91 17.41 13.92
N ALA A 213 22.75 16.78 12.77
CA ALA A 213 23.81 16.32 11.89
C ALA A 213 24.04 17.28 10.72
N ILE A 214 22.97 17.83 10.13
CA ILE A 214 23.03 18.61 8.89
C ILE A 214 21.96 19.71 8.90
N GLU A 215 22.17 20.77 8.13
CA GLU A 215 21.14 21.70 7.69
C GLU A 215 20.74 21.30 6.25
N ALA A 216 19.50 20.89 6.03
CA ALA A 216 19.06 20.49 4.70
C ALA A 216 19.02 21.68 3.71
N PRO A 217 19.27 21.45 2.41
CA PRO A 217 19.20 22.52 1.40
C PRO A 217 17.79 23.07 1.26
N GLU A 218 17.66 24.31 0.79
CA GLU A 218 16.36 24.97 0.61
C GLU A 218 15.70 24.64 -0.73
N THR A 219 16.47 24.11 -1.70
CA THR A 219 16.00 23.91 -3.09
C THR A 219 16.36 22.51 -3.60
N PHE A 220 15.67 22.06 -4.66
CA PHE A 220 16.03 20.83 -5.36
C PHE A 220 17.46 20.90 -5.94
N ASP A 221 17.85 22.03 -6.54
CA ASP A 221 19.22 22.21 -7.03
C ASP A 221 20.25 22.12 -5.89
N GLY A 222 19.89 22.56 -4.69
CA GLY A 222 20.74 22.47 -3.50
C GLY A 222 21.08 21.04 -3.11
N LEU A 223 20.21 20.07 -3.35
CA LEU A 223 20.50 18.64 -3.12
C LEU A 223 21.65 18.10 -3.97
N LEU A 224 22.02 18.81 -5.06
CA LEU A 224 23.11 18.44 -5.97
C LEU A 224 24.47 18.99 -5.52
N ASP A 225 24.52 19.85 -4.49
CA ASP A 225 25.77 20.42 -3.98
C ASP A 225 26.66 19.31 -3.37
N GLU A 226 27.96 19.39 -3.62
CA GLU A 226 28.99 18.42 -3.15
C GLU A 226 28.94 18.19 -1.62
N GLU A 227 28.45 19.16 -0.84
CA GLU A 227 28.33 19.05 0.61
C GLU A 227 27.25 18.07 1.06
N TYR A 228 26.27 17.74 0.19
CA TYR A 228 25.18 16.79 0.44
C TYR A 228 25.39 15.43 -0.24
N ARG A 229 26.61 15.17 -0.71
CA ARG A 229 26.95 13.93 -1.40
C ARG A 229 26.71 12.71 -0.51
N GLY A 230 25.77 11.83 -0.93
CA GLY A 230 25.41 10.61 -0.23
C GLY A 230 24.52 10.81 0.99
N ASP A 231 23.99 12.02 1.21
CA ASP A 231 23.20 12.38 2.38
C ASP A 231 21.70 12.14 2.21
N LEU A 232 21.21 11.83 1.00
CA LEU A 232 19.80 11.61 0.71
C LEU A 232 19.49 10.14 0.46
N ILE A 233 18.47 9.62 1.19
CA ILE A 233 17.79 8.36 0.90
C ILE A 233 16.43 8.66 0.29
N THR A 234 16.07 7.98 -0.79
CA THR A 234 14.73 8.00 -1.39
C THR A 234 14.30 6.58 -1.73
N GLN A 235 13.07 6.43 -2.27
CA GLN A 235 12.51 5.15 -2.62
C GLN A 235 12.43 4.96 -4.14
N ASP A 236 12.37 3.70 -4.55
CA ASP A 236 12.17 3.32 -5.95
C ASP A 236 10.75 3.72 -6.41
N PRO A 237 10.62 4.60 -7.42
CA PRO A 237 9.31 5.04 -7.93
C PRO A 237 8.47 3.92 -8.52
N ALA A 238 9.08 2.84 -9.02
CA ALA A 238 8.33 1.70 -9.56
C ALA A 238 7.67 0.87 -8.46
N ALA A 239 8.29 0.84 -7.27
CA ALA A 239 7.87 -0.02 -6.16
C ALA A 239 7.14 0.71 -5.02
N SER A 240 7.37 2.04 -4.84
CA SER A 240 6.89 2.80 -3.69
C SER A 240 6.08 4.02 -4.10
N ALA A 241 4.91 4.22 -3.47
CA ALA A 241 4.10 5.42 -3.64
C ALA A 241 4.83 6.71 -3.25
N THR A 242 5.62 6.69 -2.16
CA THR A 242 6.46 7.83 -1.73
C THR A 242 7.56 8.14 -2.75
N GLY A 243 8.18 7.09 -3.30
CA GLY A 243 9.18 7.25 -4.38
C GLY A 243 8.57 7.84 -5.65
N ARG A 244 7.36 7.38 -6.04
CA ARG A 244 6.61 7.96 -7.18
C ARG A 244 6.26 9.42 -6.93
N ALA A 245 5.78 9.75 -5.75
CA ALA A 245 5.45 11.14 -5.39
C ALA A 245 6.68 12.05 -5.46
N PHE A 246 7.86 11.59 -5.03
CA PHE A 246 9.10 12.35 -5.18
C PHE A 246 9.55 12.46 -6.64
N LEU A 247 9.42 11.38 -7.44
CA LEU A 247 9.66 11.46 -8.89
C LEU A 247 8.74 12.49 -9.54
N LEU A 248 7.44 12.44 -9.26
CA LEU A 248 6.46 13.40 -9.79
C LEU A 248 6.77 14.84 -9.35
N HIS A 249 7.24 15.04 -8.13
CA HIS A 249 7.69 16.35 -7.67
C HIS A 249 8.87 16.85 -8.52
N THR A 250 9.82 15.99 -8.85
CA THR A 250 10.92 16.38 -9.77
C THR A 250 10.44 16.62 -11.20
N VAL A 251 9.42 15.89 -11.68
CA VAL A 251 8.78 16.18 -12.98
C VAL A 251 8.06 17.52 -12.94
N HIS A 252 7.40 17.86 -11.83
CA HIS A 252 6.79 19.19 -11.65
C HIS A 252 7.85 20.30 -11.74
N GLN A 253 8.97 20.13 -11.05
CA GLN A 253 10.03 21.14 -10.94
C GLN A 253 10.82 21.34 -12.24
N TYR A 254 11.17 20.26 -12.94
CA TYR A 254 12.06 20.30 -14.11
C TYR A 254 11.36 20.00 -15.43
N GLY A 255 10.07 19.64 -15.39
CA GLY A 255 9.32 19.20 -16.57
C GLY A 255 9.70 17.81 -17.05
N ALA A 256 8.85 17.23 -17.94
CA ALA A 256 9.05 15.92 -18.52
C ALA A 256 10.37 15.77 -19.32
N ASP A 257 10.94 16.87 -19.81
CA ASP A 257 12.20 16.86 -20.56
C ASP A 257 13.45 16.98 -19.66
N GLY A 258 13.30 17.40 -18.40
CA GLY A 258 14.43 17.75 -17.52
C GLY A 258 14.62 16.89 -16.29
N TYR A 259 13.57 16.17 -15.82
CA TYR A 259 13.66 15.39 -14.58
C TYR A 259 14.71 14.28 -14.63
N LEU A 260 14.93 13.63 -15.78
CA LEU A 260 15.96 12.59 -15.93
C LEU A 260 17.37 13.14 -15.80
N ASP A 261 17.63 14.36 -16.31
CA ASP A 261 18.92 15.01 -16.13
C ASP A 261 19.16 15.32 -14.65
N TYR A 262 18.14 15.80 -13.93
CA TYR A 262 18.21 16.01 -12.49
C TYR A 262 18.48 14.71 -11.70
N TRP A 263 17.81 13.62 -12.06
CA TRP A 263 18.05 12.31 -11.43
C TRP A 263 19.43 11.74 -11.77
N ALA A 264 20.00 12.04 -12.95
CA ALA A 264 21.38 11.69 -13.25
C ALA A 264 22.37 12.45 -12.33
N ASP A 265 22.10 13.74 -12.10
CA ASP A 265 22.91 14.57 -11.19
C ASP A 265 22.77 14.11 -9.71
N LEU A 266 21.57 13.69 -9.28
CA LEU A 266 21.36 13.07 -7.97
C LEU A 266 22.14 11.75 -7.83
N GLN A 267 22.17 10.91 -8.88
CA GLN A 267 22.99 9.69 -8.90
C GLN A 267 24.50 10.01 -8.82
N ASP A 268 24.96 11.01 -9.55
CA ASP A 268 26.34 11.48 -9.47
C ASP A 268 26.67 12.06 -8.08
N ASN A 269 25.65 12.51 -7.35
CA ASN A 269 25.73 12.95 -5.95
C ASN A 269 25.46 11.82 -4.93
N ASP A 270 25.57 10.55 -5.36
CA ASP A 270 25.48 9.33 -4.54
C ASP A 270 24.14 9.20 -3.78
N VAL A 271 22.99 9.63 -4.36
CA VAL A 271 21.67 9.38 -3.79
C VAL A 271 21.44 7.88 -3.60
N ARG A 272 20.86 7.48 -2.45
CA ARG A 272 20.52 6.09 -2.20
C ARG A 272 19.04 5.85 -2.48
N VAL A 273 18.75 4.83 -3.28
CA VAL A 273 17.39 4.42 -3.63
C VAL A 273 17.11 3.06 -3.00
N LEU A 274 16.07 2.96 -2.17
CA LEU A 274 15.65 1.72 -1.51
C LEU A 274 14.25 1.30 -1.97
N GLY A 275 13.91 0.03 -1.81
CA GLY A 275 12.72 -0.57 -2.43
C GLY A 275 11.39 -0.12 -1.82
N SER A 276 11.38 0.26 -0.54
CA SER A 276 10.16 0.67 0.16
C SER A 276 10.38 1.89 1.06
N TRP A 277 9.28 2.54 1.46
CA TRP A 277 9.34 3.59 2.47
C TRP A 277 9.88 3.07 3.81
N SER A 278 9.45 1.89 4.24
CA SER A 278 9.89 1.29 5.50
C SER A 278 11.40 1.03 5.52
N ASP A 279 11.98 0.53 4.41
CA ASP A 279 13.42 0.31 4.29
C ASP A 279 14.20 1.63 4.32
N ALA A 280 13.71 2.65 3.59
CA ALA A 280 14.34 3.96 3.53
C ALA A 280 14.30 4.69 4.88
N TYR A 281 13.14 4.69 5.53
CA TYR A 281 12.95 5.31 6.84
C TYR A 281 13.75 4.56 7.93
N GLY A 282 13.78 3.23 7.87
CA GLY A 282 14.61 2.39 8.74
C GLY A 282 16.11 2.72 8.61
N ALA A 283 16.63 2.77 7.39
CA ALA A 283 18.03 3.12 7.13
C ALA A 283 18.39 4.53 7.63
N TRP A 284 17.50 5.51 7.44
CA TRP A 284 17.67 6.86 7.97
C TRP A 284 17.66 6.86 9.52
N SER A 285 16.71 6.18 10.15
CA SER A 285 16.61 6.06 11.61
C SER A 285 17.84 5.37 12.24
N GLU A 286 18.51 4.48 11.49
CA GLU A 286 19.78 3.85 11.89
C GLU A 286 21.00 4.75 11.66
N GLY A 287 20.80 5.96 11.10
CA GLY A 287 21.84 6.95 10.86
C GLY A 287 22.71 6.66 9.64
N GLU A 288 22.19 5.89 8.65
CA GLU A 288 22.94 5.57 7.42
C GLU A 288 23.08 6.78 6.48
N ALA A 289 22.17 7.73 6.54
CA ALA A 289 22.26 9.06 5.91
C ALA A 289 21.42 10.05 6.72
N PRO A 290 21.73 11.36 6.69
CA PRO A 290 21.03 12.35 7.52
C PRO A 290 19.70 12.84 6.95
N MET A 291 19.35 12.53 5.69
CA MET A 291 18.09 12.91 5.05
C MET A 291 17.38 11.72 4.42
N VAL A 292 16.05 11.71 4.51
CA VAL A 292 15.18 10.76 3.83
C VAL A 292 13.99 11.47 3.21
N VAL A 293 13.57 11.02 2.03
CA VAL A 293 12.27 11.43 1.47
C VAL A 293 11.16 10.75 2.26
N SER A 294 10.32 11.54 2.91
CA SER A 294 9.21 11.07 3.75
C SER A 294 8.09 12.10 3.79
N TYR A 295 7.31 12.13 4.85
CA TYR A 295 6.14 12.99 5.00
C TYR A 295 6.40 14.16 5.95
N SER A 296 5.78 15.31 5.66
CA SER A 296 5.89 16.52 6.49
C SER A 296 5.25 16.41 7.87
N THR A 297 4.59 15.32 8.17
CA THR A 297 3.96 14.95 9.43
C THR A 297 4.89 14.15 10.37
N ASP A 298 6.15 13.93 9.99
CA ASP A 298 7.11 13.10 10.73
C ASP A 298 7.28 13.50 12.19
N GLN A 299 7.17 14.80 12.52
CA GLN A 299 7.27 15.27 13.91
C GLN A 299 6.09 14.81 14.78
N VAL A 300 4.94 14.47 14.21
CA VAL A 300 3.82 13.86 14.95
C VAL A 300 4.26 12.50 15.48
N PHE A 301 4.83 11.66 14.61
CA PHE A 301 5.38 10.37 14.99
C PHE A 301 6.51 10.50 16.02
N ALA A 302 7.45 11.41 15.79
CA ALA A 302 8.59 11.65 16.70
C ALA A 302 8.12 12.03 18.11
N ALA A 303 7.14 12.93 18.21
CA ALA A 303 6.57 13.34 19.49
C ALA A 303 5.82 12.21 20.21
N GLN A 304 5.08 11.38 19.48
CA GLN A 304 4.38 10.21 20.04
C GLN A 304 5.34 9.17 20.66
N ASN A 305 6.57 9.11 20.15
CA ASN A 305 7.61 8.19 20.60
C ASN A 305 8.65 8.84 21.56
N ASP A 306 8.37 10.04 22.07
CA ASP A 306 9.31 10.81 22.92
C ASP A 306 10.68 11.00 22.24
N ALA A 307 10.74 11.02 20.90
CA ALA A 307 11.97 11.23 20.14
C ALA A 307 12.42 12.70 20.18
N ASN A 308 13.68 12.92 19.81
CA ASN A 308 14.25 14.27 19.77
C ASN A 308 13.80 14.98 18.48
N LEU A 309 12.89 15.95 18.57
CA LEU A 309 12.39 16.69 17.40
C LEU A 309 13.49 17.44 16.63
N GLU A 310 14.67 17.70 17.21
CA GLU A 310 15.81 18.26 16.48
C GLU A 310 16.39 17.28 15.45
N GLU A 311 16.17 15.97 15.61
CA GLU A 311 16.55 14.91 14.68
C GLU A 311 15.49 14.67 13.60
N HIS A 312 14.29 15.26 13.73
CA HIS A 312 13.12 15.08 12.89
C HIS A 312 12.68 16.42 12.27
N GLN A 313 13.57 17.05 11.51
CA GLN A 313 13.28 18.33 10.90
C GLN A 313 12.67 18.15 9.49
N ILE A 314 11.80 19.09 9.12
CA ILE A 314 11.08 19.06 7.84
C ILE A 314 11.68 20.12 6.91
N ARG A 315 11.90 19.76 5.63
CA ARG A 315 12.36 20.70 4.61
C ARG A 315 11.44 20.68 3.39
N PHE A 316 10.79 21.80 3.12
CA PHE A 316 10.09 22.04 1.87
C PHE A 316 11.07 22.66 0.87
N LEU A 317 11.50 21.85 -0.12
CA LEU A 317 12.38 22.30 -1.19
C LEU A 317 11.61 23.29 -2.08
N ASP A 318 12.22 24.46 -2.35
CA ASP A 318 11.59 25.55 -3.09
C ASP A 318 10.25 26.03 -2.52
N ASP A 319 10.03 25.86 -1.20
CA ASP A 319 8.77 26.10 -0.47
C ASP A 319 7.63 25.14 -0.87
N GLU A 320 7.89 24.07 -1.63
CA GLU A 320 6.91 23.12 -2.16
C GLU A 320 6.89 21.80 -1.40
N GLY A 321 5.71 21.16 -1.37
CA GLY A 321 5.50 19.78 -0.91
C GLY A 321 4.53 19.08 -1.84
N TYR A 322 4.87 17.87 -2.30
CA TYR A 322 4.01 17.12 -3.18
C TYR A 322 2.87 16.47 -2.38
N ALA A 323 1.63 16.90 -2.66
CA ALA A 323 0.43 16.34 -2.04
C ALA A 323 0.15 14.95 -2.60
N ASN A 324 0.05 13.97 -1.70
CA ASN A 324 -0.17 12.57 -2.03
C ASN A 324 -1.45 12.07 -1.32
N PRO A 325 -2.66 12.48 -1.78
CA PRO A 325 -3.90 12.00 -1.20
C PRO A 325 -4.07 10.51 -1.41
N GLU A 326 -4.56 9.83 -0.37
CA GLU A 326 -4.89 8.41 -0.40
C GLU A 326 -6.41 8.22 -0.35
N GLY A 327 -6.90 7.33 -1.20
CA GLY A 327 -8.32 7.06 -1.36
C GLY A 327 -8.72 5.62 -1.03
N MET A 328 -9.99 5.47 -0.75
CA MET A 328 -10.70 4.20 -0.64
C MET A 328 -11.46 3.94 -1.93
N ALA A 329 -11.30 2.78 -2.54
CA ALA A 329 -11.94 2.42 -3.80
C ALA A 329 -12.61 1.04 -3.74
N LEU A 330 -13.85 0.96 -4.27
CA LEU A 330 -14.64 -0.27 -4.32
C LEU A 330 -14.25 -1.09 -5.56
N PHE A 331 -13.89 -2.37 -5.42
CA PHE A 331 -13.67 -3.23 -6.58
C PHE A 331 -14.97 -3.45 -7.35
N SER A 332 -14.87 -3.56 -8.71
CA SER A 332 -16.05 -3.73 -9.58
C SER A 332 -16.76 -5.08 -9.37
N ASP A 333 -16.02 -6.08 -8.88
CA ASP A 333 -16.47 -7.44 -8.62
C ASP A 333 -16.59 -7.76 -7.13
N ALA A 334 -16.68 -6.73 -6.27
CA ALA A 334 -16.87 -6.87 -4.83
C ALA A 334 -18.05 -7.77 -4.47
N ASN A 335 -17.87 -8.67 -3.50
CA ASN A 335 -18.94 -9.54 -2.98
C ASN A 335 -19.82 -8.78 -2.00
N GLU A 336 -19.25 -7.89 -1.17
CA GLU A 336 -19.91 -7.12 -0.11
C GLU A 336 -19.90 -5.60 -0.37
N PRO A 337 -20.43 -5.12 -1.53
CA PRO A 337 -20.28 -3.72 -1.94
C PRO A 337 -21.00 -2.72 -1.02
N ASP A 338 -22.07 -3.15 -0.33
CA ASP A 338 -22.79 -2.27 0.61
C ASP A 338 -22.04 -2.17 1.95
N LEU A 339 -21.42 -3.26 2.41
CA LEU A 339 -20.56 -3.27 3.60
C LEU A 339 -19.27 -2.45 3.35
N ALA A 340 -18.70 -2.52 2.13
CA ALA A 340 -17.57 -1.67 1.74
C ALA A 340 -17.93 -0.17 1.83
N ARG A 341 -19.12 0.23 1.36
CA ARG A 341 -19.59 1.63 1.49
C ARG A 341 -19.86 2.03 2.95
N GLU A 342 -20.34 1.11 3.76
CA GLU A 342 -20.52 1.34 5.21
C GLU A 342 -19.16 1.56 5.88
N PHE A 343 -18.14 0.76 5.53
CA PHE A 343 -16.77 0.95 6.01
C PHE A 343 -16.18 2.29 5.55
N MET A 344 -16.33 2.66 4.29
CA MET A 344 -15.91 3.98 3.80
C MET A 344 -16.55 5.12 4.61
N GLY A 345 -17.86 5.02 4.89
CA GLY A 345 -18.58 5.99 5.71
C GLY A 345 -18.14 5.99 7.17
N PHE A 346 -17.75 4.83 7.71
CA PHE A 346 -17.17 4.71 9.04
C PHE A 346 -15.82 5.43 9.13
N VAL A 347 -14.93 5.22 8.15
CA VAL A 347 -13.62 5.89 8.06
C VAL A 347 -13.75 7.41 8.00
N LEU A 348 -14.81 7.96 7.40
CA LEU A 348 -15.02 9.40 7.28
C LEU A 348 -15.67 10.06 8.53
N GLN A 349 -15.92 9.31 9.60
CA GLN A 349 -16.43 9.89 10.85
C GLN A 349 -15.34 10.76 11.52
N PRO A 350 -15.70 11.89 12.16
CA PRO A 350 -14.74 12.84 12.72
C PRO A 350 -13.75 12.24 13.71
N GLU A 351 -14.23 11.36 14.62
CA GLU A 351 -13.41 10.67 15.61
C GLU A 351 -12.44 9.70 14.92
N ILE A 352 -12.92 8.96 13.90
CA ILE A 352 -12.11 7.98 13.15
C ILE A 352 -11.06 8.68 12.29
N GLN A 353 -11.43 9.78 11.63
CA GLN A 353 -10.50 10.60 10.85
C GLN A 353 -9.36 11.17 11.73
N GLY A 354 -9.66 11.60 12.94
CA GLY A 354 -8.67 12.07 13.90
C GLY A 354 -7.69 10.98 14.32
N GLU A 355 -8.18 9.79 14.65
CA GLU A 355 -7.36 8.65 15.04
C GLU A 355 -6.52 8.10 13.87
N ILE A 356 -7.08 8.09 12.64
CA ILE A 356 -6.32 7.71 11.44
C ILE A 356 -5.19 8.72 11.20
N ALA A 357 -5.47 10.01 11.27
CA ALA A 357 -4.47 11.05 11.09
C ALA A 357 -3.28 10.88 12.05
N GLU A 358 -3.54 10.55 13.32
CA GLU A 358 -2.50 10.34 14.33
C GLU A 358 -1.77 8.99 14.17
N ARG A 359 -2.45 7.93 13.71
CA ARG A 359 -1.88 6.58 13.59
C ARG A 359 -1.21 6.33 12.24
N ASN A 360 -1.78 6.86 11.16
CA ASN A 360 -1.17 6.84 9.83
C ASN A 360 -0.17 7.99 9.65
N VAL A 361 -0.12 8.90 10.62
CA VAL A 361 0.74 10.08 10.63
C VAL A 361 0.56 10.91 9.34
N GLN A 362 -0.72 11.18 8.99
CA GLN A 362 -1.13 11.89 7.78
C GLN A 362 -2.18 12.95 8.11
N PHE A 363 -2.38 13.92 7.23
CA PHE A 363 -3.46 14.91 7.38
C PHE A 363 -4.81 14.26 7.08
N PRO A 364 -5.86 14.51 7.89
CA PRO A 364 -7.19 13.97 7.63
C PRO A 364 -7.79 14.57 6.35
N ALA A 365 -8.55 13.76 5.61
CA ALA A 365 -9.23 14.24 4.42
C ALA A 365 -10.44 15.14 4.71
N THR A 366 -10.97 15.13 5.93
CA THR A 366 -12.16 15.89 6.29
C THR A 366 -11.84 17.14 7.12
N ASP A 367 -12.68 18.18 6.96
CA ASP A 367 -12.51 19.45 7.70
C ASP A 367 -12.90 19.37 9.18
N ASN A 368 -13.59 18.30 9.59
CA ASN A 368 -14.19 18.14 10.91
C ASN A 368 -13.56 17.04 11.74
N ALA A 369 -12.36 16.56 11.38
CA ALA A 369 -11.63 15.57 12.13
C ALA A 369 -11.32 16.03 13.56
N GLU A 370 -11.40 15.13 14.54
CA GLU A 370 -11.08 15.41 15.94
C GLU A 370 -9.61 15.11 16.23
N LEU A 371 -8.74 16.10 16.03
CA LEU A 371 -7.29 15.98 16.23
C LEU A 371 -6.87 16.29 17.68
N SER A 372 -5.72 15.76 18.09
CA SER A 372 -5.10 16.13 19.37
C SER A 372 -4.65 17.60 19.36
N PRO A 373 -4.56 18.26 20.53
CA PRO A 373 -4.21 19.69 20.60
C PRO A 373 -2.84 20.05 20.04
N ASP A 374 -1.92 19.07 20.02
CA ASP A 374 -0.52 19.28 19.62
C ASP A 374 -0.30 18.92 18.13
N TYR A 375 -1.30 18.32 17.46
CA TYR A 375 -1.19 17.87 16.08
C TYR A 375 -0.83 19.02 15.12
N ASP A 376 -1.54 20.13 15.19
CA ASP A 376 -1.34 21.31 14.30
C ASP A 376 0.06 21.96 14.48
N GLU A 377 0.74 21.72 15.63
CA GLU A 377 2.08 22.24 15.87
C GLU A 377 3.16 21.32 15.27
N LEU A 378 2.83 20.05 15.01
CA LEU A 378 3.77 18.99 14.61
C LEU A 378 3.58 18.54 13.15
N ALA A 379 2.38 18.70 12.60
CA ALA A 379 2.07 18.43 11.21
C ALA A 379 2.27 19.69 10.36
N HIS A 380 3.17 19.64 9.38
CA HIS A 380 3.55 20.82 8.62
C HIS A 380 2.96 20.79 7.21
N GLU A 381 2.12 21.78 6.88
CA GLU A 381 1.68 22.01 5.50
C GLU A 381 2.73 22.84 4.74
N PRO A 382 3.05 22.51 3.47
CA PRO A 382 3.96 23.31 2.67
C PRO A 382 3.35 24.68 2.34
N PRO A 383 4.17 25.74 2.17
CA PRO A 383 3.71 27.03 1.67
C PRO A 383 3.00 26.93 0.32
N GLU A 384 3.51 26.07 -0.58
CA GLU A 384 2.98 25.80 -1.91
C GLU A 384 2.77 24.29 -2.10
N PRO A 385 1.57 23.74 -1.81
CA PRO A 385 1.24 22.36 -2.14
C PRO A 385 1.18 22.15 -3.65
N VAL A 386 1.87 21.12 -4.15
CA VAL A 386 1.88 20.75 -5.57
C VAL A 386 1.35 19.32 -5.74
N THR A 387 0.67 19.06 -6.85
CA THR A 387 0.18 17.74 -7.25
C THR A 387 -0.09 17.72 -8.74
N PHE A 388 -0.20 16.54 -9.32
CA PHE A 388 -0.74 16.35 -10.66
C PHE A 388 -2.21 15.92 -10.58
N THR A 389 -3.00 16.40 -11.53
CA THR A 389 -4.36 15.92 -11.74
C THR A 389 -4.34 14.59 -12.48
N TYR A 390 -5.45 13.85 -12.41
CA TYR A 390 -5.65 12.61 -13.17
C TYR A 390 -5.34 12.80 -14.66
N GLU A 391 -5.87 13.86 -15.28
CA GLU A 391 -5.68 14.15 -16.70
C GLU A 391 -4.24 14.48 -17.08
N GLU A 392 -3.45 15.09 -16.19
CA GLU A 392 -2.04 15.40 -16.41
C GLU A 392 -1.15 14.14 -16.35
N LEU A 393 -1.53 13.16 -15.53
CA LEU A 393 -0.81 11.88 -15.41
C LEU A 393 -1.17 10.88 -16.50
N GLN A 394 -2.41 10.95 -17.01
CA GLN A 394 -2.93 9.96 -17.97
C GLN A 394 -2.04 9.87 -19.22
N GLY A 395 -1.58 8.64 -19.51
CA GLY A 395 -0.69 8.34 -20.65
C GLY A 395 0.75 8.83 -20.48
N SER A 396 1.15 9.36 -19.32
CA SER A 396 2.49 9.91 -19.07
C SER A 396 3.22 9.20 -17.92
N ILE A 397 2.51 8.85 -16.85
CA ILE A 397 3.14 8.36 -15.60
C ILE A 397 3.95 7.07 -15.81
N SER A 398 3.41 6.10 -16.55
CA SER A 398 4.08 4.84 -16.84
C SER A 398 5.36 5.05 -17.66
N GLU A 399 5.34 5.97 -18.64
CA GLU A 399 6.52 6.33 -19.44
C GLU A 399 7.60 6.97 -18.56
N TRP A 400 7.23 7.89 -17.66
CA TRP A 400 8.20 8.54 -16.77
C TRP A 400 8.88 7.56 -15.81
N ILE A 401 8.11 6.61 -15.25
CA ILE A 401 8.65 5.56 -14.38
C ILE A 401 9.59 4.65 -15.18
N GLU A 402 9.17 4.14 -16.35
CA GLU A 402 9.98 3.28 -17.20
C GLU A 402 11.27 3.95 -17.67
N ASP A 403 11.23 5.24 -18.00
CA ASP A 403 12.40 6.02 -18.42
C ASP A 403 13.39 6.19 -17.26
N TRP A 404 12.89 6.45 -16.05
CA TRP A 404 13.67 6.50 -14.83
C TRP A 404 14.32 5.13 -14.52
N GLU A 405 13.58 4.02 -14.51
CA GLU A 405 14.11 2.68 -14.30
C GLU A 405 15.19 2.32 -15.33
N ARG A 406 14.96 2.67 -16.59
CA ARG A 406 15.92 2.42 -17.67
C ARG A 406 17.22 3.18 -17.45
N GLN A 407 17.18 4.40 -16.93
CA GLN A 407 18.35 5.18 -16.58
C GLN A 407 19.11 4.58 -15.42
N PHE A 408 18.40 4.19 -14.34
CA PHE A 408 19.00 3.57 -13.16
C PHE A 408 19.58 2.18 -13.43
N ALA A 409 18.97 1.37 -14.29
CA ALA A 409 19.43 0.03 -14.64
C ALA A 409 20.68 0.01 -15.53
N GLN A 410 21.09 1.14 -16.11
CA GLN A 410 22.25 1.23 -17.02
C GLN A 410 23.56 1.52 -16.28
N GLN A 411 23.54 1.66 -14.97
CA GLN A 411 24.72 1.88 -14.13
C GLN A 411 24.99 0.68 -13.21
#